data_dc96e0b43be3c8add7c5ceda04b019e7
#
_entry.id   dc96e0b43be3c8add7c5ceda04b019e7
#
_cell.length_a   1.000
_cell.length_b   1.000
_cell.length_c   1.000
_cell.angle_alpha   90.00
_cell.angle_beta   90.00
_cell.angle_gamma   90.00
#
_symmetry.space_group_name_H-M   'P 1'
#
loop_
_entity.id
_entity.type
_entity.pdbx_description
1 polymer ?
#
loop_
_entity_poly.entity_id
_entity_poly.type
_entity_poly.pdbx_seq_one_letter_code
_entity_poly.pdbx_strand_id
1 'polypeptide(L)'
;MNTQLTVKELLEPLQTVIGVVEKKQTLPILSHVLVQIKDNQLTLTTTDMEIELKATQKINTKEKVNFTIYAKDLIDIIRKLPETTVIEFIIEESKIYIKTNKNSFELNTFNHQDFPSLPKIENSDVIRVNRTELKELIENTSFSMGKQDIRAYLNGLYFEVDEDNIVIVATDGHRLSIGEIKQSNKLSTKKTVILPRKAVLELTKLLNKNEHEEVDIHLSKNYFYLNSDNTTIISRLIDGNFPNYTQVIPKDFENTIIINKQEFYDSLQQASIFVEERKKSVRLMFKD
;
A
#
# COMPACT_ATOMS: atom_id res chain seq x y z
N MET A 1 10.23 12.30 29.50
CA MET A 1 10.72 10.97 29.05
C MET A 1 11.64 11.23 27.88
N ASN A 2 12.76 10.53 27.74
CA ASN A 2 13.68 10.76 26.61
C ASN A 2 14.11 9.44 25.98
N THR A 3 14.50 9.50 24.71
CA THR A 3 15.07 8.38 23.96
C THR A 3 15.95 8.91 22.83
N GLN A 4 16.91 8.11 22.39
CA GLN A 4 17.83 8.46 21.32
C GLN A 4 17.76 7.44 20.19
N LEU A 5 17.71 7.93 18.96
CA LEU A 5 17.73 7.14 17.74
C LEU A 5 18.61 7.81 16.69
N THR A 6 19.22 7.05 15.83
CA THR A 6 19.92 7.61 14.67
C THR A 6 18.94 7.92 13.53
N VAL A 7 19.31 8.86 12.67
CA VAL A 7 18.56 9.13 11.43
C VAL A 7 18.38 7.86 10.60
N LYS A 8 19.41 7.02 10.50
CA LYS A 8 19.38 5.74 9.77
C LYS A 8 18.30 4.79 10.31
N GLU A 9 18.15 4.70 11.64
CA GLU A 9 17.14 3.83 12.27
C GLU A 9 15.71 4.32 12.04
N LEU A 10 15.52 5.63 11.80
CA LEU A 10 14.21 6.25 11.62
C LEU A 10 13.80 6.39 10.14
N LEU A 11 14.73 6.67 9.25
CA LEU A 11 14.43 7.14 7.89
C LEU A 11 13.68 6.09 7.08
N GLU A 12 14.19 4.86 7.02
CA GLU A 12 13.61 3.79 6.22
C GLU A 12 12.19 3.41 6.70
N PRO A 13 11.97 3.07 7.99
CA PRO A 13 10.63 2.75 8.47
C PRO A 13 9.66 3.92 8.35
N LEU A 14 10.13 5.17 8.54
CA LEU A 14 9.28 6.35 8.37
C LEU A 14 8.87 6.56 6.91
N GLN A 15 9.79 6.39 5.96
CA GLN A 15 9.47 6.43 4.52
C GLN A 15 8.50 5.34 4.09
N THR A 16 8.50 4.22 4.78
CA THR A 16 7.58 3.11 4.51
C THR A 16 6.16 3.44 4.93
N VAL A 17 5.98 4.05 6.11
CA VAL A 17 4.63 4.27 6.65
C VAL A 17 4.00 5.61 6.25
N ILE A 18 4.79 6.59 5.78
CA ILE A 18 4.31 7.96 5.54
C ILE A 18 3.22 8.06 4.46
N GLY A 19 3.12 7.07 3.57
CA GLY A 19 2.23 7.09 2.41
C GLY A 19 0.73 7.13 2.75
N VAL A 20 0.34 6.67 3.93
CA VAL A 20 -1.05 6.68 4.39
C VAL A 20 -1.46 8.05 4.97
N VAL A 21 -0.48 8.82 5.46
CA VAL A 21 -0.74 10.12 6.08
C VAL A 21 -1.19 11.15 5.06
N GLU A 22 -2.41 11.65 5.20
CA GLU A 22 -2.98 12.68 4.34
C GLU A 22 -2.79 14.10 4.92
N LYS A 23 -2.77 15.10 4.04
CA LYS A 23 -2.59 16.50 4.45
C LYS A 23 -3.77 17.09 5.22
N LYS A 24 -4.98 16.58 4.95
CA LYS A 24 -6.22 17.04 5.61
C LYS A 24 -6.93 15.82 6.19
N GLN A 25 -6.91 15.73 7.50
CA GLN A 25 -7.57 14.67 8.25
C GLN A 25 -8.71 15.24 9.09
N THR A 26 -9.79 14.47 9.23
CA THR A 26 -10.91 14.81 10.12
C THR A 26 -10.49 14.76 11.58
N LEU A 27 -9.59 13.85 11.93
CA LEU A 27 -9.00 13.72 13.26
C LEU A 27 -7.53 14.12 13.21
N PRO A 28 -7.08 15.15 13.94
CA PRO A 28 -5.70 15.65 13.88
C PRO A 28 -4.63 14.58 14.18
N ILE A 29 -4.92 13.62 15.05
CA ILE A 29 -4.01 12.54 15.42
C ILE A 29 -3.63 11.64 14.23
N LEU A 30 -4.49 11.54 13.20
CA LEU A 30 -4.22 10.78 11.97
C LEU A 30 -3.13 11.41 11.09
N SER A 31 -2.75 12.65 11.37
CA SER A 31 -1.59 13.30 10.74
C SER A 31 -0.28 12.96 11.45
N HIS A 32 -0.33 12.20 12.53
CA HIS A 32 0.81 11.77 13.31
C HIS A 32 1.26 10.35 12.93
N VAL A 33 2.50 10.05 13.24
CA VAL A 33 3.01 8.69 13.32
C VAL A 33 3.10 8.29 14.79
N LEU A 34 2.60 7.11 15.12
CA LEU A 34 2.81 6.49 16.42
C LEU A 34 4.19 5.85 16.42
N VAL A 35 5.03 6.28 17.36
CA VAL A 35 6.37 5.74 17.60
C VAL A 35 6.33 4.90 18.85
N GLN A 36 6.72 3.64 18.71
CA GLN A 36 6.79 2.68 19.82
C GLN A 36 8.18 2.07 19.87
N ILE A 37 8.82 2.17 21.00
CA ILE A 37 10.13 1.57 21.27
C ILE A 37 9.94 0.57 22.41
N LYS A 38 10.30 -0.67 22.15
CA LYS A 38 10.22 -1.75 23.13
C LYS A 38 11.11 -2.92 22.70
N ASP A 39 11.79 -3.55 23.64
CA ASP A 39 12.53 -4.81 23.45
C ASP A 39 13.53 -4.75 22.27
N ASN A 40 14.32 -3.68 22.17
CA ASN A 40 15.25 -3.41 21.07
C ASN A 40 14.59 -3.29 19.70
N GLN A 41 13.34 -2.89 19.67
CA GLN A 41 12.56 -2.74 18.44
C GLN A 41 11.90 -1.35 18.42
N LEU A 42 12.06 -0.68 17.28
CA LEU A 42 11.29 0.51 16.90
C LEU A 42 10.14 0.06 16.02
N THR A 43 8.93 0.49 16.34
CA THR A 43 7.75 0.29 15.50
C THR A 43 7.13 1.65 15.18
N LEU A 44 6.96 1.95 13.91
CA LEU A 44 6.25 3.12 13.42
C LEU A 44 4.92 2.69 12.83
N THR A 45 3.85 3.37 13.22
CA THR A 45 2.49 3.08 12.74
C THR A 45 1.83 4.36 12.26
N THR A 46 1.20 4.31 11.09
CA THR A 46 0.34 5.37 10.56
C THR A 46 -0.99 4.76 10.10
N THR A 47 -2.06 5.52 10.18
CA THR A 47 -3.38 5.08 9.73
C THR A 47 -4.25 6.27 9.33
N ASP A 48 -5.20 6.04 8.43
CA ASP A 48 -6.30 6.94 8.10
C ASP A 48 -7.67 6.34 8.48
N MET A 49 -7.67 5.28 9.30
CA MET A 49 -8.83 4.47 9.71
C MET A 49 -9.31 3.47 8.65
N GLU A 50 -8.87 3.59 7.40
CA GLU A 50 -9.16 2.62 6.33
C GLU A 50 -7.96 1.75 6.02
N ILE A 51 -6.76 2.34 6.13
CA ILE A 51 -5.49 1.64 5.93
C ILE A 51 -4.59 1.90 7.14
N GLU A 52 -3.89 0.89 7.59
CA GLU A 52 -2.81 0.98 8.58
C GLU A 52 -1.52 0.44 7.97
N LEU A 53 -0.45 1.22 8.06
CA LEU A 53 0.91 0.79 7.76
C LEU A 53 1.71 0.72 9.05
N LYS A 54 2.41 -0.37 9.23
CA LYS A 54 3.33 -0.60 10.34
C LYS A 54 4.67 -1.04 9.80
N ALA A 55 5.73 -0.35 10.21
CA ALA A 55 7.10 -0.74 9.90
C ALA A 55 7.88 -0.92 11.20
N THR A 56 8.72 -1.94 11.23
CA THR A 56 9.48 -2.35 12.40
C THR A 56 10.97 -2.37 12.06
N GLN A 57 11.79 -1.80 12.95
CA GLN A 57 13.24 -1.75 12.81
C GLN A 57 13.92 -2.25 14.08
N LYS A 58 14.92 -3.11 13.95
CA LYS A 58 15.78 -3.48 15.08
C LYS A 58 16.67 -2.29 15.43
N ILE A 59 16.68 -1.94 16.71
CA ILE A 59 17.48 -0.85 17.27
C ILE A 59 18.21 -1.37 18.51
N ASN A 60 19.19 -0.61 18.98
CA ASN A 60 19.93 -0.97 20.18
C ASN A 60 19.58 -0.03 21.34
N THR A 61 18.41 -0.26 21.97
CA THR A 61 17.99 0.49 23.17
C THR A 61 17.16 -0.40 24.09
N LYS A 62 17.35 -0.21 25.39
CA LYS A 62 16.54 -0.88 26.43
C LYS A 62 15.36 -0.03 26.87
N GLU A 63 15.21 1.14 26.33
CA GLU A 63 14.13 2.05 26.68
C GLU A 63 12.78 1.50 26.23
N LYS A 64 11.73 1.89 26.94
CA LYS A 64 10.34 1.60 26.58
C LYS A 64 9.60 2.93 26.51
N VAL A 65 9.34 3.39 25.30
CA VAL A 65 8.75 4.71 25.05
C VAL A 65 7.70 4.61 23.98
N ASN A 66 6.56 5.28 24.19
CA ASN A 66 5.51 5.44 23.21
C ASN A 66 5.14 6.92 23.10
N PHE A 67 5.05 7.45 21.91
CA PHE A 67 4.61 8.81 21.65
C PHE A 67 4.05 8.95 20.24
N THR A 68 3.33 10.04 19.99
CA THR A 68 2.91 10.42 18.64
C THR A 68 3.65 11.68 18.21
N ILE A 69 3.89 11.83 16.92
CA ILE A 69 4.56 13.03 16.39
C ILE A 69 4.03 13.33 14.99
N TYR A 70 3.91 14.60 14.64
CA TYR A 70 3.44 15.00 13.31
C TYR A 70 4.35 14.44 12.22
N ALA A 71 3.80 13.52 11.43
CA ALA A 71 4.59 12.66 10.56
C ALA A 71 5.34 13.42 9.46
N LYS A 72 4.71 14.48 8.92
CA LYS A 72 5.31 15.27 7.86
C LYS A 72 6.50 16.09 8.35
N ASP A 73 6.38 16.76 9.48
CA ASP A 73 7.49 17.55 10.03
C ASP A 73 8.64 16.62 10.42
N LEU A 74 8.33 15.47 11.01
CA LEU A 74 9.36 14.49 11.33
C LEU A 74 10.12 14.03 10.08
N ILE A 75 9.45 13.60 9.02
CA ILE A 75 10.14 13.14 7.81
C ILE A 75 10.92 14.26 7.13
N ASP A 76 10.42 15.50 7.14
CA ASP A 76 11.08 16.64 6.53
C ASP A 76 12.35 17.03 7.31
N ILE A 77 12.33 16.93 8.65
CA ILE A 77 13.52 17.11 9.51
C ILE A 77 14.53 15.99 9.24
N ILE A 78 14.11 14.73 9.33
CA ILE A 78 14.96 13.54 9.18
C ILE A 78 15.69 13.54 7.84
N ARG A 79 15.00 13.86 6.75
CA ARG A 79 15.60 13.90 5.39
C ARG A 79 16.68 14.96 5.20
N LYS A 80 16.75 15.95 6.07
CA LYS A 80 17.76 17.03 6.01
C LYS A 80 18.98 16.77 6.87
N LEU A 81 18.98 15.70 7.62
CA LEU A 81 20.07 15.34 8.52
C LEU A 81 20.91 14.21 7.93
N PRO A 82 22.23 14.19 8.20
CA PRO A 82 23.08 13.04 7.87
C PRO A 82 22.60 11.76 8.59
N GLU A 83 22.71 10.60 7.94
CA GLU A 83 22.24 9.32 8.48
C GLU A 83 22.86 8.94 9.82
N THR A 84 24.08 9.39 10.08
CA THR A 84 24.81 9.15 11.35
C THR A 84 24.41 10.06 12.49
N THR A 85 23.54 11.05 12.24
CA THR A 85 23.11 12.00 13.27
C THR A 85 22.29 11.27 14.33
N VAL A 86 22.65 11.45 15.58
CA VAL A 86 21.87 11.00 16.74
C VAL A 86 20.82 12.07 17.05
N ILE A 87 19.60 11.64 17.19
CA ILE A 87 18.43 12.45 17.52
C ILE A 87 17.98 12.05 18.92
N GLU A 88 17.86 13.01 19.80
CA GLU A 88 17.24 12.85 21.11
C GLU A 88 15.79 13.35 21.05
N PHE A 89 14.85 12.50 21.42
CA PHE A 89 13.45 12.85 21.62
C PHE A 89 13.20 13.06 23.11
N ILE A 90 12.75 14.26 23.48
CA ILE A 90 12.30 14.59 24.83
C ILE A 90 10.79 14.76 24.78
N ILE A 91 10.07 13.87 25.46
CA ILE A 91 8.62 13.78 25.43
C ILE A 91 8.07 14.39 26.74
N GLU A 92 7.24 15.42 26.61
CA GLU A 92 6.45 16.05 27.67
C GLU A 92 4.95 15.78 27.43
N GLU A 93 4.06 16.30 28.28
CA GLU A 93 2.62 15.96 28.19
C GLU A 93 1.98 16.31 26.83
N SER A 94 2.29 17.49 26.27
CA SER A 94 1.69 18.01 25.04
C SER A 94 2.70 18.38 23.97
N LYS A 95 4.00 18.20 24.25
CA LYS A 95 5.10 18.62 23.40
C LYS A 95 6.16 17.54 23.29
N ILE A 96 6.82 17.54 22.14
CA ILE A 96 7.99 16.74 21.90
C ILE A 96 9.10 17.61 21.32
N TYR A 97 10.29 17.49 21.90
CA TYR A 97 11.49 18.17 21.40
C TYR A 97 12.36 17.16 20.67
N ILE A 98 12.73 17.52 19.44
CA ILE A 98 13.69 16.79 18.62
C ILE A 98 15.00 17.54 18.71
N LYS A 99 15.99 16.99 19.40
CA LYS A 99 17.29 17.61 19.59
C LYS A 99 18.37 16.88 18.81
N THR A 100 19.22 17.66 18.20
CA THR A 100 20.50 17.23 17.62
C THR A 100 21.62 18.05 18.24
N ASN A 101 22.88 17.75 17.90
CA ASN A 101 24.01 18.54 18.41
C ASN A 101 23.92 20.05 18.09
N LYS A 102 23.16 20.44 17.07
CA LYS A 102 23.12 21.83 16.57
C LYS A 102 21.74 22.46 16.58
N ASN A 103 20.69 21.65 16.58
CA ASN A 103 19.32 22.13 16.39
C ASN A 103 18.38 21.54 17.45
N SER A 104 17.33 22.30 17.77
CA SER A 104 16.22 21.86 18.59
C SER A 104 14.93 22.26 17.92
N PHE A 105 14.01 21.32 17.74
CA PHE A 105 12.68 21.52 17.16
C PHE A 105 11.65 21.18 18.22
N GLU A 106 10.62 22.01 18.35
CA GLU A 106 9.49 21.79 19.24
C GLU A 106 8.26 21.47 18.39
N LEU A 107 7.60 20.35 18.67
CA LEU A 107 6.38 19.91 17.99
C LEU A 107 5.31 19.54 19.02
N ASN A 108 4.05 19.64 18.62
CA ASN A 108 2.95 19.13 19.44
C ASN A 108 2.86 17.60 19.34
N THR A 109 2.41 16.98 20.42
CA THR A 109 2.13 15.54 20.48
C THR A 109 0.71 15.31 21.02
N PHE A 110 0.13 14.17 20.67
CA PHE A 110 -1.12 13.67 21.25
C PHE A 110 -0.82 12.47 22.15
N ASN A 111 -1.74 12.18 23.06
CA ASN A 111 -1.62 10.97 23.86
C ASN A 111 -1.60 9.74 22.92
N HIS A 112 -0.56 8.94 23.01
CA HIS A 112 -0.38 7.74 22.19
C HIS A 112 -1.48 6.69 22.40
N GLN A 113 -2.18 6.71 23.56
CA GLN A 113 -3.31 5.81 23.83
C GLN A 113 -4.55 6.14 22.99
N ASP A 114 -4.66 7.38 22.51
CA ASP A 114 -5.77 7.81 21.65
C ASP A 114 -5.49 7.53 20.17
N PHE A 115 -4.29 6.99 19.83
CA PHE A 115 -3.97 6.65 18.46
C PHE A 115 -4.79 5.44 18.00
N PRO A 116 -5.62 5.59 16.95
CA PRO A 116 -6.49 4.51 16.50
C PRO A 116 -5.68 3.41 15.82
N SER A 117 -6.14 2.18 15.95
CA SER A 117 -5.57 1.01 15.27
C SER A 117 -6.67 0.19 14.61
N LEU A 118 -6.34 -0.43 13.48
CA LEU A 118 -7.23 -1.39 12.84
C LEU A 118 -7.20 -2.73 13.59
N PRO A 119 -8.30 -3.50 13.53
CA PRO A 119 -8.35 -4.81 14.19
C PRO A 119 -7.27 -5.75 13.67
N LYS A 120 -6.68 -6.53 14.57
CA LYS A 120 -5.82 -7.64 14.19
C LYS A 120 -6.68 -8.74 13.59
N ILE A 121 -6.19 -9.36 12.52
CA ILE A 121 -6.84 -10.54 11.95
C ILE A 121 -6.36 -11.76 12.73
N GLU A 122 -7.27 -12.32 13.52
CA GLU A 122 -7.05 -13.56 14.24
C GLU A 122 -7.73 -14.71 13.47
N ASN A 123 -7.12 -15.89 13.47
CA ASN A 123 -7.67 -17.14 12.91
C ASN A 123 -8.11 -17.03 11.42
N SER A 124 -7.33 -16.39 10.58
CA SER A 124 -7.55 -16.39 9.12
C SER A 124 -6.62 -17.40 8.44
N ASP A 125 -7.06 -17.92 7.30
CA ASP A 125 -6.18 -18.69 6.44
C ASP A 125 -5.04 -17.82 5.94
N VAL A 126 -3.84 -18.39 5.90
CA VAL A 126 -2.63 -17.75 5.38
C VAL A 126 -2.44 -18.17 3.94
N ILE A 127 -2.41 -17.19 3.04
CA ILE A 127 -2.11 -17.39 1.62
C ILE A 127 -0.69 -16.90 1.41
N ARG A 128 0.24 -17.82 1.22
CA ARG A 128 1.63 -17.49 0.93
C ARG A 128 1.82 -17.37 -0.57
N VAL A 129 2.36 -16.27 -1.04
CA VAL A 129 2.51 -15.99 -2.46
C VAL A 129 3.89 -15.42 -2.76
N ASN A 130 4.43 -15.77 -3.96
CA ASN A 130 5.67 -15.16 -4.44
C ASN A 130 5.47 -13.65 -4.63
N ARG A 131 6.33 -12.88 -4.00
CA ARG A 131 6.26 -11.42 -3.99
C ARG A 131 6.33 -10.80 -5.40
N THR A 132 7.22 -11.32 -6.24
CA THR A 132 7.42 -10.80 -7.59
C THR A 132 6.22 -11.09 -8.47
N GLU A 133 5.68 -12.30 -8.42
CA GLU A 133 4.47 -12.68 -9.15
C GLU A 133 3.26 -11.86 -8.71
N LEU A 134 3.06 -11.69 -7.40
CA LEU A 134 1.98 -10.84 -6.89
C LEU A 134 2.12 -9.38 -7.34
N LYS A 135 3.35 -8.83 -7.29
CA LYS A 135 3.63 -7.48 -7.78
C LYS A 135 3.29 -7.33 -9.26
N GLU A 136 3.79 -8.22 -10.10
CA GLU A 136 3.53 -8.19 -11.55
C GLU A 136 2.03 -8.32 -11.83
N LEU A 137 1.35 -9.20 -11.12
CA LEU A 137 -0.08 -9.40 -11.25
C LEU A 137 -0.86 -8.11 -10.92
N ILE A 138 -0.51 -7.42 -9.83
CA ILE A 138 -1.12 -6.15 -9.44
C ILE A 138 -0.79 -5.05 -10.45
N GLU A 139 0.46 -4.91 -10.88
CA GLU A 139 0.88 -3.88 -11.84
C GLU A 139 0.20 -4.05 -13.19
N ASN A 140 0.05 -5.31 -13.65
CA ASN A 140 -0.59 -5.65 -14.93
C ASN A 140 -2.12 -5.52 -14.90
N THR A 141 -2.75 -5.30 -13.75
CA THR A 141 -4.21 -5.21 -13.64
C THR A 141 -4.70 -3.88 -13.08
N SER A 142 -4.01 -3.32 -12.10
CA SER A 142 -4.47 -2.17 -11.31
C SER A 142 -4.73 -0.88 -12.10
N PHE A 143 -4.12 -0.71 -13.28
CA PHE A 143 -4.35 0.47 -14.12
C PHE A 143 -5.78 0.55 -14.67
N SER A 144 -6.52 -0.56 -14.70
CA SER A 144 -7.93 -0.63 -15.11
C SER A 144 -8.92 -0.31 -13.99
N MET A 145 -8.48 -0.12 -12.76
CA MET A 145 -9.37 0.32 -11.66
C MET A 145 -9.99 1.68 -11.97
N GLY A 146 -11.27 1.85 -11.62
CA GLY A 146 -11.95 3.13 -11.63
C GLY A 146 -11.27 4.18 -10.74
N LYS A 147 -11.53 5.44 -11.03
CA LYS A 147 -11.08 6.60 -10.24
C LYS A 147 -12.29 7.42 -9.86
N GLN A 148 -12.70 7.38 -8.61
CA GLN A 148 -13.85 8.14 -8.10
C GLN A 148 -15.16 7.81 -8.85
N ASP A 149 -15.33 6.55 -9.26
CA ASP A 149 -16.60 6.07 -9.85
C ASP A 149 -17.66 6.00 -8.74
N ILE A 150 -18.91 6.32 -9.08
CA ILE A 150 -20.04 6.23 -8.15
C ILE A 150 -20.27 4.80 -7.67
N ARG A 151 -19.90 3.81 -8.47
CA ARG A 151 -19.89 2.40 -8.14
C ARG A 151 -18.61 2.08 -7.35
N ALA A 152 -18.71 2.10 -6.02
CA ALA A 152 -17.55 1.94 -5.14
C ALA A 152 -16.69 0.70 -5.47
N TYR A 153 -17.31 -0.42 -5.84
CA TYR A 153 -16.62 -1.66 -6.18
C TYR A 153 -15.68 -1.57 -7.40
N LEU A 154 -15.84 -0.57 -8.28
CA LEU A 154 -14.93 -0.33 -9.38
C LEU A 154 -13.66 0.44 -8.97
N ASN A 155 -13.70 1.13 -7.83
CA ASN A 155 -12.54 1.89 -7.31
C ASN A 155 -11.55 0.99 -6.56
N GLY A 156 -11.58 -0.29 -6.78
CA GLY A 156 -10.72 -1.27 -6.13
C GLY A 156 -10.27 -2.38 -7.06
N LEU A 157 -9.41 -3.21 -6.52
CA LEU A 157 -8.88 -4.40 -7.15
C LEU A 157 -9.62 -5.63 -6.58
N TYR A 158 -10.30 -6.37 -7.43
CA TYR A 158 -10.97 -7.59 -7.03
C TYR A 158 -9.96 -8.73 -6.94
N PHE A 159 -9.89 -9.35 -5.77
CA PHE A 159 -9.11 -10.55 -5.50
C PHE A 159 -10.04 -11.72 -5.36
N GLU A 160 -9.74 -12.77 -6.06
CA GLU A 160 -10.38 -14.07 -5.96
C GLU A 160 -9.30 -15.11 -5.69
N VAL A 161 -9.45 -15.86 -4.60
CA VAL A 161 -8.49 -16.90 -4.22
C VAL A 161 -9.26 -18.18 -3.96
N ASP A 162 -8.89 -19.23 -4.66
CA ASP A 162 -9.39 -20.59 -4.46
C ASP A 162 -8.23 -21.57 -4.18
N GLU A 163 -8.49 -22.87 -4.24
CA GLU A 163 -7.53 -23.91 -3.95
C GLU A 163 -6.31 -23.89 -4.89
N ASP A 164 -6.51 -23.54 -6.18
CA ASP A 164 -5.50 -23.69 -7.24
C ASP A 164 -5.00 -22.35 -7.81
N ASN A 165 -5.69 -21.23 -7.50
CA ASN A 165 -5.44 -19.98 -8.19
C ASN A 165 -5.58 -18.76 -7.29
N ILE A 166 -4.84 -17.70 -7.65
CA ILE A 166 -5.10 -16.31 -7.24
C ILE A 166 -5.44 -15.54 -8.52
N VAL A 167 -6.67 -15.04 -8.62
CA VAL A 167 -7.10 -14.21 -9.76
C VAL A 167 -7.30 -12.78 -9.28
N ILE A 168 -6.79 -11.83 -10.04
CA ILE A 168 -6.96 -10.41 -9.80
C ILE A 168 -7.65 -9.78 -11.00
N VAL A 169 -8.69 -8.99 -10.74
CA VAL A 169 -9.48 -8.31 -11.78
C VAL A 169 -9.65 -6.84 -11.43
N ALA A 170 -9.54 -5.99 -12.44
CA ALA A 170 -9.87 -4.57 -12.34
C ALA A 170 -10.66 -4.11 -13.55
N THR A 171 -11.61 -3.23 -13.34
CA THR A 171 -12.38 -2.58 -14.42
C THR A 171 -12.88 -1.21 -14.00
N ASP A 172 -12.99 -0.29 -14.96
CA ASP A 172 -13.65 1.01 -14.81
C ASP A 172 -14.98 1.05 -15.63
N GLY A 173 -15.42 -0.10 -16.14
CA GLY A 173 -16.61 -0.24 -16.98
C GLY A 173 -16.36 0.01 -18.48
N HIS A 174 -15.17 0.48 -18.86
CA HIS A 174 -14.77 0.68 -20.27
C HIS A 174 -13.66 -0.28 -20.71
N ARG A 175 -12.84 -0.72 -19.78
CA ARG A 175 -11.77 -1.70 -19.95
C ARG A 175 -11.75 -2.64 -18.77
N LEU A 176 -11.22 -3.82 -18.99
CA LEU A 176 -11.07 -4.86 -17.99
C LEU A 176 -9.67 -5.46 -18.12
N SER A 177 -9.00 -5.64 -17.00
CA SER A 177 -7.76 -6.38 -16.88
C SER A 177 -7.97 -7.55 -15.94
N ILE A 178 -7.46 -8.71 -16.33
CA ILE A 178 -7.48 -9.93 -15.52
C ILE A 178 -6.10 -10.56 -15.57
N GLY A 179 -5.67 -11.09 -14.46
CA GLY A 179 -4.46 -11.87 -14.37
C GLY A 179 -4.60 -12.96 -13.31
N GLU A 180 -3.78 -13.98 -13.42
CA GLU A 180 -3.85 -15.19 -12.61
C GLU A 180 -2.46 -15.67 -12.21
N ILE A 181 -2.32 -16.13 -10.96
CA ILE A 181 -1.20 -16.94 -10.49
C ILE A 181 -1.73 -18.32 -10.18
N LYS A 182 -1.16 -19.35 -10.81
CA LYS A 182 -1.47 -20.75 -10.52
C LYS A 182 -0.60 -21.26 -9.41
N GLN A 183 -1.21 -21.48 -8.26
CA GLN A 183 -0.54 -22.03 -7.09
C GLN A 183 -1.52 -22.78 -6.20
N SER A 184 -1.07 -23.81 -5.54
CA SER A 184 -1.90 -24.53 -4.56
C SER A 184 -1.99 -23.73 -3.27
N ASN A 185 -3.22 -23.31 -2.95
CA ASN A 185 -3.56 -22.62 -1.71
C ASN A 185 -4.24 -23.62 -0.76
N LYS A 186 -3.89 -23.59 0.52
CA LYS A 186 -4.55 -24.43 1.52
C LYS A 186 -5.88 -23.83 1.98
N LEU A 187 -6.76 -23.53 1.03
CA LEU A 187 -8.08 -22.95 1.30
C LEU A 187 -9.17 -24.01 1.14
N SER A 188 -10.05 -24.12 2.13
CA SER A 188 -11.22 -24.99 2.08
C SER A 188 -12.39 -24.39 1.28
N THR A 189 -12.38 -23.07 1.08
CA THR A 189 -13.45 -22.34 0.36
C THR A 189 -12.86 -21.16 -0.39
N LYS A 190 -13.41 -20.89 -1.55
CA LYS A 190 -13.10 -19.70 -2.36
C LYS A 190 -13.36 -18.42 -1.57
N LYS A 191 -12.39 -17.50 -1.60
CA LYS A 191 -12.51 -16.17 -1.01
C LYS A 191 -12.49 -15.11 -2.08
N THR A 192 -13.35 -14.10 -1.92
CA THR A 192 -13.41 -12.96 -2.82
C THR A 192 -13.46 -11.67 -2.01
N VAL A 193 -12.63 -10.69 -2.39
CA VAL A 193 -12.55 -9.39 -1.71
C VAL A 193 -12.28 -8.28 -2.71
N ILE A 194 -12.62 -7.05 -2.36
CA ILE A 194 -12.30 -5.87 -3.16
C ILE A 194 -11.38 -4.95 -2.34
N LEU A 195 -10.13 -4.87 -2.76
CA LEU A 195 -9.10 -4.06 -2.11
C LEU A 195 -9.17 -2.62 -2.64
N PRO A 196 -9.35 -1.59 -1.79
CA PRO A 196 -9.43 -0.20 -2.23
C PRO A 196 -8.19 0.27 -2.98
N ARG A 197 -8.39 1.15 -3.97
CA ARG A 197 -7.30 1.70 -4.79
C ARG A 197 -6.13 2.26 -3.98
N LYS A 198 -6.40 2.98 -2.88
CA LYS A 198 -5.34 3.52 -2.01
C LYS A 198 -4.49 2.40 -1.41
N ALA A 199 -5.12 1.33 -0.94
CA ALA A 199 -4.41 0.16 -0.41
C ALA A 199 -3.57 -0.54 -1.49
N VAL A 200 -4.10 -0.68 -2.71
CA VAL A 200 -3.34 -1.25 -3.84
C VAL A 200 -2.08 -0.44 -4.14
N LEU A 201 -2.17 0.89 -4.12
CA LEU A 201 -1.00 1.75 -4.37
C LEU A 201 0.07 1.61 -3.27
N GLU A 202 -0.32 1.54 -2.00
CA GLU A 202 0.62 1.32 -0.90
C GLU A 202 1.20 -0.10 -0.94
N LEU A 203 0.36 -1.10 -1.23
CA LEU A 203 0.79 -2.49 -1.40
C LEU A 203 1.85 -2.62 -2.51
N THR A 204 1.64 -2.01 -3.68
CA THR A 204 2.62 -2.01 -4.77
C THR A 204 3.96 -1.40 -4.34
N LYS A 205 3.94 -0.31 -3.55
CA LYS A 205 5.17 0.29 -3.01
C LYS A 205 5.90 -0.66 -2.06
N LEU A 206 5.17 -1.38 -1.20
CA LEU A 206 5.75 -2.34 -0.28
C LEU A 206 6.38 -3.51 -1.03
N LEU A 207 5.69 -4.06 -2.01
CA LEU A 207 6.20 -5.17 -2.84
C LEU A 207 7.44 -4.78 -3.65
N ASN A 208 7.63 -3.49 -3.95
CA ASN A 208 8.83 -2.98 -4.61
C ASN A 208 10.07 -2.88 -3.70
N LYS A 209 9.88 -2.72 -2.39
CA LYS A 209 10.97 -2.46 -1.43
C LYS A 209 11.54 -3.73 -0.80
N ASN A 210 10.77 -4.79 -0.75
CA ASN A 210 11.13 -5.98 0.02
C ASN A 210 12.10 -6.90 -0.73
N GLU A 211 13.02 -7.52 0.02
CA GLU A 211 14.02 -8.45 -0.50
C GLU A 211 13.56 -9.92 -0.44
N HIS A 212 12.53 -10.24 0.36
CA HIS A 212 12.04 -11.60 0.50
C HIS A 212 11.22 -12.09 -0.69
N GLU A 213 11.37 -13.37 -1.01
CA GLU A 213 10.69 -13.99 -2.15
C GLU A 213 9.19 -14.19 -1.91
N GLU A 214 8.77 -14.38 -0.68
CA GLU A 214 7.38 -14.68 -0.33
C GLU A 214 6.79 -13.64 0.62
N VAL A 215 5.48 -13.46 0.53
CA VAL A 215 4.66 -12.64 1.43
C VAL A 215 3.44 -13.42 1.90
N ASP A 216 3.01 -13.16 3.12
CA ASP A 216 1.82 -13.79 3.70
C ASP A 216 0.62 -12.84 3.61
N ILE A 217 -0.43 -13.28 2.93
CA ILE A 217 -1.72 -12.58 2.82
C ILE A 217 -2.73 -13.26 3.72
N HIS A 218 -3.50 -12.45 4.44
CA HIS A 218 -4.65 -12.90 5.22
C HIS A 218 -5.90 -12.16 4.76
N LEU A 219 -6.97 -12.89 4.51
CA LEU A 219 -8.25 -12.36 4.08
C LEU A 219 -9.31 -12.64 5.14
N SER A 220 -9.93 -11.59 5.64
CA SER A 220 -11.13 -11.70 6.47
C SER A 220 -12.32 -11.11 5.71
N LYS A 221 -13.50 -11.16 6.32
CA LYS A 221 -14.71 -10.58 5.73
C LYS A 221 -14.58 -9.08 5.40
N ASN A 222 -13.88 -8.34 6.27
CA ASN A 222 -13.84 -6.87 6.20
C ASN A 222 -12.44 -6.29 6.00
N TYR A 223 -11.39 -7.11 6.09
CA TYR A 223 -10.01 -6.64 6.07
C TYR A 223 -9.11 -7.55 5.23
N PHE A 224 -8.23 -6.89 4.50
CA PHE A 224 -7.04 -7.46 3.88
C PHE A 224 -5.84 -7.17 4.78
N TYR A 225 -4.99 -8.16 4.95
CA TYR A 225 -3.76 -8.04 5.70
C TYR A 225 -2.62 -8.65 4.89
N LEU A 226 -1.50 -7.96 4.77
CA LEU A 226 -0.28 -8.51 4.21
C LEU A 226 0.86 -8.23 5.18
N ASN A 227 1.60 -9.27 5.47
CA ASN A 227 2.81 -9.19 6.25
C ASN A 227 4.02 -9.56 5.38
N SER A 228 5.02 -8.72 5.43
CA SER A 228 6.30 -8.94 4.78
C SER A 228 7.38 -8.45 5.73
N ASP A 229 8.08 -9.40 6.36
CA ASP A 229 9.16 -9.18 7.33
C ASP A 229 8.90 -8.10 8.36
N ASN A 230 9.44 -6.92 8.08
CA ASN A 230 9.40 -5.77 8.98
C ASN A 230 8.24 -4.83 8.69
N THR A 231 7.37 -5.17 7.74
CA THR A 231 6.28 -4.28 7.31
C THR A 231 4.96 -5.01 7.24
N THR A 232 3.94 -4.36 7.77
CA THR A 232 2.56 -4.85 7.72
C THR A 232 1.68 -3.79 7.11
N ILE A 233 0.82 -4.19 6.18
CA ILE A 233 -0.31 -3.38 5.71
C ILE A 233 -1.62 -4.05 6.12
N ILE A 234 -2.52 -3.28 6.68
CA ILE A 234 -3.90 -3.68 6.95
C ILE A 234 -4.81 -2.72 6.18
N SER A 235 -5.76 -3.23 5.44
CA SER A 235 -6.75 -2.41 4.75
C SER A 235 -8.15 -2.90 4.99
N ARG A 236 -9.05 -1.96 5.25
CA ARG A 236 -10.48 -2.22 5.16
C ARG A 236 -10.84 -2.52 3.70
N LEU A 237 -11.74 -3.46 3.49
CA LEU A 237 -12.22 -3.86 2.18
C LEU A 237 -13.41 -3.01 1.73
N ILE A 238 -13.59 -2.85 0.43
CA ILE A 238 -14.81 -2.26 -0.12
C ILE A 238 -15.94 -3.27 0.03
N ASP A 239 -17.02 -2.84 0.68
CA ASP A 239 -18.25 -3.64 0.75
C ASP A 239 -18.99 -3.56 -0.58
N GLY A 240 -19.47 -4.70 -1.06
CA GLY A 240 -20.20 -4.80 -2.32
C GLY A 240 -19.86 -6.05 -3.12
N ASN A 241 -20.66 -6.26 -4.16
CA ASN A 241 -20.47 -7.38 -5.09
C ASN A 241 -19.77 -6.88 -6.35
N PHE A 242 -18.62 -7.44 -6.66
CA PHE A 242 -17.97 -7.20 -7.94
C PHE A 242 -18.80 -7.85 -9.06
N PRO A 243 -18.98 -7.19 -10.22
CA PRO A 243 -19.78 -7.74 -11.31
C PRO A 243 -19.18 -9.04 -11.86
N ASN A 244 -20.03 -9.88 -12.43
CA ASN A 244 -19.55 -11.10 -13.07
C ASN A 244 -18.75 -10.75 -14.35
N TYR A 245 -17.45 -10.63 -14.20
CA TYR A 245 -16.53 -10.24 -15.26
C TYR A 245 -16.38 -11.28 -16.35
N THR A 246 -16.67 -12.56 -16.09
CA THR A 246 -16.52 -13.63 -17.07
C THR A 246 -17.51 -13.50 -18.23
N GLN A 247 -18.63 -12.79 -18.02
CA GLN A 247 -19.65 -12.58 -19.05
C GLN A 247 -19.25 -11.55 -20.10
N VAL A 248 -18.30 -10.66 -19.78
CA VAL A 248 -17.85 -9.61 -20.70
C VAL A 248 -16.57 -9.99 -21.46
N ILE A 249 -15.98 -11.15 -21.14
CA ILE A 249 -14.79 -11.65 -21.84
C ILE A 249 -15.27 -12.31 -23.14
N PRO A 250 -14.83 -11.82 -24.32
CA PRO A 250 -15.14 -12.46 -25.59
C PRO A 250 -14.58 -13.90 -25.63
N LYS A 251 -15.37 -14.84 -26.11
CA LYS A 251 -14.97 -16.25 -26.19
C LYS A 251 -14.53 -16.66 -27.60
N ASP A 252 -15.10 -16.01 -28.61
CA ASP A 252 -14.84 -16.31 -30.01
C ASP A 252 -14.21 -15.12 -30.71
N PHE A 253 -13.11 -15.35 -31.40
CA PHE A 253 -12.40 -14.34 -32.18
C PHE A 253 -12.38 -14.82 -33.64
N GLU A 254 -12.98 -14.05 -34.53
CA GLU A 254 -12.97 -14.36 -35.99
C GLU A 254 -11.62 -14.07 -36.64
N ASN A 255 -10.91 -13.04 -36.11
CA ASN A 255 -9.64 -12.58 -36.67
C ASN A 255 -8.57 -12.44 -35.60
N THR A 256 -7.36 -12.88 -35.90
CA THR A 256 -6.18 -12.73 -35.05
C THR A 256 -5.09 -11.99 -35.82
N ILE A 257 -4.50 -10.98 -35.18
CA ILE A 257 -3.44 -10.17 -35.77
C ILE A 257 -2.20 -10.32 -34.89
N ILE A 258 -1.08 -10.65 -35.55
CA ILE A 258 0.24 -10.73 -34.88
C ILE A 258 1.04 -9.50 -35.29
N ILE A 259 1.46 -8.70 -34.32
CA ILE A 259 2.23 -7.48 -34.54
C ILE A 259 3.43 -7.43 -33.60
N ASN A 260 4.49 -6.72 -34.00
CA ASN A 260 5.62 -6.46 -33.13
C ASN A 260 5.19 -5.49 -32.01
N LYS A 261 5.38 -5.88 -30.75
CA LYS A 261 4.97 -5.09 -29.59
C LYS A 261 5.62 -3.70 -29.57
N GLN A 262 6.94 -3.63 -29.84
CA GLN A 262 7.68 -2.37 -29.75
C GLN A 262 7.25 -1.40 -30.86
N GLU A 263 7.17 -1.86 -32.11
CA GLU A 263 6.74 -1.04 -33.24
C GLU A 263 5.31 -0.51 -33.07
N PHE A 264 4.42 -1.35 -32.54
CA PHE A 264 3.05 -0.95 -32.25
C PHE A 264 2.99 0.08 -31.12
N TYR A 265 3.75 -0.15 -30.04
CA TYR A 265 3.86 0.80 -28.93
C TYR A 265 4.38 2.16 -29.41
N ASP A 266 5.46 2.19 -30.19
CA ASP A 266 6.07 3.43 -30.69
C ASP A 266 5.08 4.18 -31.62
N SER A 267 4.35 3.46 -32.46
CA SER A 267 3.31 4.03 -33.33
C SER A 267 2.16 4.65 -32.53
N LEU A 268 1.71 3.97 -31.43
CA LEU A 268 0.69 4.52 -30.54
C LEU A 268 1.20 5.74 -29.78
N GLN A 269 2.45 5.75 -29.35
CA GLN A 269 3.09 6.92 -28.70
C GLN A 269 3.12 8.12 -29.65
N GLN A 270 3.52 7.92 -30.91
CA GLN A 270 3.53 9.00 -31.89
C GLN A 270 2.11 9.52 -32.19
N ALA A 271 1.14 8.63 -32.38
CA ALA A 271 -0.24 9.02 -32.59
C ALA A 271 -0.85 9.78 -31.41
N SER A 272 -0.44 9.43 -30.18
CA SER A 272 -0.95 10.05 -28.95
C SER A 272 -0.63 11.52 -28.81
N ILE A 273 0.40 12.03 -29.50
CA ILE A 273 0.81 13.45 -29.48
C ILE A 273 -0.32 14.37 -29.98
N PHE A 274 -1.11 13.90 -30.93
CA PHE A 274 -2.20 14.66 -31.55
C PHE A 274 -3.59 14.32 -31.00
N VAL A 275 -3.65 13.55 -29.93
CA VAL A 275 -4.94 13.17 -29.32
C VAL A 275 -5.43 14.29 -28.40
N GLU A 276 -6.64 14.79 -28.65
CA GLU A 276 -7.30 15.78 -27.78
C GLU A 276 -7.50 15.22 -26.36
N GLU A 277 -7.22 16.03 -25.32
CA GLU A 277 -7.34 15.61 -23.91
C GLU A 277 -8.72 15.05 -23.54
N ARG A 278 -9.78 15.53 -24.22
CA ARG A 278 -11.18 15.11 -23.99
C ARG A 278 -11.57 13.81 -24.68
N LYS A 279 -10.86 13.41 -25.75
CA LYS A 279 -11.17 12.21 -26.54
C LYS A 279 -9.89 11.42 -26.79
N LYS A 280 -9.36 10.81 -25.76
CA LYS A 280 -8.14 9.98 -25.84
C LYS A 280 -8.37 8.68 -26.59
N SER A 281 -8.50 8.77 -27.93
CA SER A 281 -8.71 7.60 -28.77
C SER A 281 -7.84 7.65 -30.03
N VAL A 282 -7.37 6.47 -30.45
CA VAL A 282 -6.64 6.25 -31.70
C VAL A 282 -7.45 5.24 -32.52
N ARG A 283 -7.63 5.51 -33.82
CA ARG A 283 -8.30 4.60 -34.74
C ARG A 283 -7.26 3.66 -35.33
N LEU A 284 -7.49 2.38 -35.21
CA LEU A 284 -6.73 1.34 -35.90
C LEU A 284 -7.46 0.94 -37.17
N MET A 285 -6.76 0.91 -38.29
CA MET A 285 -7.29 0.46 -39.57
C MET A 285 -6.43 -0.69 -40.06
N PHE A 286 -7.06 -1.83 -40.24
CA PHE A 286 -6.43 -3.01 -40.81
C PHE A 286 -6.85 -3.10 -42.29
N LYS A 287 -5.89 -3.32 -43.15
CA LYS A 287 -6.10 -3.53 -44.60
C LYS A 287 -5.56 -4.91 -44.92
N ASP A 288 -6.25 -5.59 -45.86
CA ASP A 288 -5.78 -6.87 -46.41
C ASP A 288 -4.45 -6.70 -47.14
#